data_19a43f748f8d0d110f195a0e7ec76c9c
#
_entry.id   19a43f748f8d0d110f195a0e7ec76c9c
#
_cell.length_a   1.000
_cell.length_b   1.000
_cell.length_c   1.000
_cell.angle_alpha   90.00
_cell.angle_beta   90.00
_cell.angle_gamma   90.00
#
_symmetry.space_group_name_H-M   'P 1'
#
loop_
_entity.id
_entity.type
_entity.pdbx_description
1 polymer ?
#
loop_
_entity_poly.entity_id
_entity_poly.type
_entity_poly.pdbx_seq_one_letter_code
_entity_poly.pdbx_strand_id
1 'polypeptide(L)'
;MKYFSFLVYLVAFIACHDDHHTEPELPQGQWTESHPFKGIPRTGGVSFTIGDVAYVGLGRTLSTATEALKDFWMYKDTTWTRIADFPGTERYGAVAFVLGNIAYVGTGYTPSTKNRADEFHHDFYAYDPSTGKWSDTPVTYLPPDAQGESNARKDAIAFSLNNKAYVGTGISPKNHALKDLYCFDGSTWTELYFPGEARYGASVFVIDDKAVICLGTSGANKTSYLVDVNIFDGITQEWYAPRPLVNLKSHQDDEEYDQIPRAYAIAFTSDKTDGQTKGYITTGMGPYLHTCWEYDIQKDHWRKVSDLPAPMTKRMYAVG
;
A
#
# COMPACT_ATOMS: atom_id res chain seq x y z
N MET A 1 81.77 21.07 38.62
CA MET A 1 81.03 21.10 37.39
C MET A 1 79.75 20.22 37.58
N LYS A 2 78.60 20.87 37.75
CA LYS A 2 77.30 20.17 37.95
C LYS A 2 76.53 20.17 36.62
N TYR A 3 76.29 19.03 36.08
CA TYR A 3 75.42 18.90 34.90
C TYR A 3 73.98 18.92 35.33
N PHE A 4 73.19 19.89 34.83
CA PHE A 4 71.75 19.95 34.96
C PHE A 4 71.14 19.29 33.73
N SER A 5 70.44 18.14 33.94
CA SER A 5 69.73 17.43 32.90
C SER A 5 68.31 18.00 32.81
N PHE A 6 67.94 18.65 31.68
CA PHE A 6 66.62 19.14 31.41
C PHE A 6 65.80 18.00 30.78
N LEU A 7 64.80 17.53 31.50
CA LEU A 7 63.84 16.55 30.99
C LEU A 7 62.70 17.32 30.30
N VAL A 8 62.63 17.25 28.97
CA VAL A 8 61.53 17.81 28.19
C VAL A 8 60.40 16.79 28.12
N TYR A 9 59.24 17.06 28.78
CA TYR A 9 58.04 16.27 28.60
C TYR A 9 57.36 16.72 27.31
N LEU A 10 57.30 15.83 26.30
CA LEU A 10 56.51 16.00 25.10
C LEU A 10 55.08 15.55 25.41
N VAL A 11 54.14 16.47 25.61
CA VAL A 11 52.74 16.20 25.72
C VAL A 11 52.21 16.07 24.30
N ALA A 12 51.96 14.83 23.84
CA ALA A 12 51.26 14.59 22.60
C ALA A 12 49.74 14.78 22.85
N PHE A 13 49.18 15.87 22.34
CA PHE A 13 47.75 16.03 22.22
C PHE A 13 47.27 15.08 21.09
N ILE A 14 46.64 13.98 21.46
CA ILE A 14 45.82 13.18 20.52
C ILE A 14 44.53 13.98 20.33
N ALA A 15 44.46 14.76 19.26
CA ALA A 15 43.19 15.29 18.79
C ALA A 15 42.39 14.10 18.27
N CYS A 16 41.37 13.72 19.02
CA CYS A 16 40.30 12.92 18.43
C CYS A 16 39.67 13.77 17.34
N HIS A 17 39.99 13.48 16.10
CA HIS A 17 39.21 13.95 14.98
C HIS A 17 37.92 13.07 15.01
N ASP A 18 36.84 13.65 15.45
CA ASP A 18 35.52 13.12 15.15
C ASP A 18 35.32 13.32 13.64
N ASP A 19 35.71 12.32 12.88
CA ASP A 19 35.27 12.20 11.51
C ASP A 19 33.76 11.95 11.55
N HIS A 20 32.98 13.00 11.65
CA HIS A 20 31.59 12.96 11.20
C HIS A 20 31.66 12.67 9.71
N HIS A 21 31.68 11.37 9.38
CA HIS A 21 31.24 10.92 8.06
C HIS A 21 29.77 11.34 7.93
N THR A 22 29.52 12.54 7.43
CA THR A 22 28.22 12.86 6.88
C THR A 22 28.04 11.94 5.68
N GLU A 23 27.27 10.87 5.85
CA GLU A 23 26.82 10.10 4.71
C GLU A 23 26.20 11.09 3.71
N PRO A 24 26.49 10.96 2.40
CA PRO A 24 25.91 11.85 1.40
C PRO A 24 24.40 11.80 1.54
N GLU A 25 23.77 12.98 1.68
CA GLU A 25 22.31 13.07 1.71
C GLU A 25 21.75 12.38 0.47
N LEU A 26 21.00 11.31 0.68
CA LEU A 26 20.34 10.58 -0.39
C LEU A 26 19.31 11.52 -1.05
N PRO A 27 19.14 11.46 -2.38
CA PRO A 27 18.16 12.28 -3.07
C PRO A 27 16.78 12.13 -2.45
N GLN A 28 16.11 13.24 -2.14
CA GLN A 28 14.77 13.24 -1.54
C GLN A 28 13.66 12.95 -2.56
N GLY A 29 14.00 12.84 -3.84
CA GLY A 29 13.03 12.70 -4.92
C GLY A 29 12.34 14.03 -5.29
N GLN A 30 11.65 14.06 -6.40
CA GLN A 30 10.86 15.19 -6.87
C GLN A 30 9.50 14.72 -7.36
N TRP A 31 8.44 15.44 -6.99
CA TRP A 31 7.12 15.24 -7.53
C TRP A 31 6.95 16.04 -8.82
N THR A 32 6.52 15.38 -9.88
CA THR A 32 6.18 16.04 -11.15
C THR A 32 4.73 15.76 -11.48
N GLU A 33 4.03 16.78 -11.96
CA GLU A 33 2.66 16.60 -12.44
C GLU A 33 2.70 15.84 -13.77
N SER A 34 1.90 14.79 -13.85
CA SER A 34 1.69 14.02 -15.08
C SER A 34 0.41 14.47 -15.78
N HIS A 35 0.04 13.77 -16.84
CA HIS A 35 -1.16 14.10 -17.63
C HIS A 35 -2.42 13.91 -16.80
N PRO A 36 -3.32 14.91 -16.78
CA PRO A 36 -4.53 14.85 -15.99
C PRO A 36 -5.42 13.68 -16.39
N PHE A 37 -5.99 13.02 -15.38
CA PHE A 37 -6.94 11.93 -15.60
C PHE A 37 -8.17 12.43 -16.35
N LYS A 38 -8.54 11.73 -17.43
CA LYS A 38 -9.66 12.13 -18.31
C LYS A 38 -11.04 11.65 -17.83
N GLY A 39 -11.07 10.70 -16.89
CA GLY A 39 -12.33 10.20 -16.35
C GLY A 39 -12.90 11.08 -15.25
N ILE A 40 -14.03 10.66 -14.69
CA ILE A 40 -14.66 11.35 -13.56
C ILE A 40 -13.73 11.29 -12.35
N PRO A 41 -13.46 12.41 -11.65
CA PRO A 41 -12.71 12.42 -10.40
C PRO A 41 -13.33 11.47 -9.38
N ARG A 42 -12.51 10.60 -8.80
CA ARG A 42 -12.99 9.49 -7.97
C ARG A 42 -12.14 9.26 -6.73
N THR A 43 -12.72 8.58 -5.77
CA THR A 43 -12.05 8.07 -4.58
C THR A 43 -12.45 6.61 -4.35
N GLY A 44 -11.58 5.82 -3.70
CA GLY A 44 -11.84 4.39 -3.44
C GLY A 44 -11.93 3.54 -4.71
N GLY A 45 -11.28 3.97 -5.79
CA GLY A 45 -11.08 3.16 -6.99
C GLY A 45 -10.02 2.09 -6.80
N VAL A 46 -9.76 1.35 -7.86
CA VAL A 46 -8.68 0.36 -7.94
C VAL A 46 -7.69 0.74 -9.03
N SER A 47 -6.45 0.31 -8.86
CA SER A 47 -5.41 0.37 -9.91
C SER A 47 -4.66 -0.95 -9.99
N PHE A 48 -4.11 -1.21 -11.14
CA PHE A 48 -3.17 -2.29 -11.40
C PHE A 48 -2.31 -1.95 -12.62
N THR A 49 -1.17 -2.62 -12.73
CA THR A 49 -0.24 -2.44 -13.86
C THR A 49 0.01 -3.79 -14.54
N ILE A 50 -0.03 -3.82 -15.88
CA ILE A 50 0.37 -4.98 -16.68
C ILE A 50 1.37 -4.49 -17.74
N GLY A 51 2.61 -4.95 -17.64
CA GLY A 51 3.72 -4.39 -18.44
C GLY A 51 3.85 -2.88 -18.17
N ASP A 52 3.92 -2.08 -19.23
CA ASP A 52 4.07 -0.62 -19.16
C ASP A 52 2.73 0.14 -19.13
N VAL A 53 1.63 -0.56 -18.90
CA VAL A 53 0.29 0.03 -18.92
C VAL A 53 -0.31 0.03 -17.51
N ALA A 54 -0.69 1.21 -17.03
CA ALA A 54 -1.45 1.36 -15.79
C ALA A 54 -2.96 1.40 -16.10
N TYR A 55 -3.74 0.81 -15.21
CA TYR A 55 -5.20 0.74 -15.29
C TYR A 55 -5.82 1.31 -14.03
N VAL A 56 -6.91 2.08 -14.20
CA VAL A 56 -7.66 2.68 -13.10
C VAL A 56 -9.15 2.53 -13.37
N GLY A 57 -9.92 2.13 -12.36
CA GLY A 57 -11.37 2.02 -12.50
C GLY A 57 -12.11 1.97 -11.17
N LEU A 58 -13.42 1.77 -11.24
CA LEU A 58 -14.29 1.71 -10.08
C LEU A 58 -14.21 2.97 -9.20
N GLY A 59 -14.60 2.86 -7.93
CA GLY A 59 -14.60 3.99 -7.01
C GLY A 59 -15.94 4.69 -6.95
N ARG A 60 -15.96 5.87 -6.35
CA ARG A 60 -17.16 6.71 -6.24
C ARG A 60 -16.82 8.16 -6.56
N THR A 61 -17.83 8.91 -6.99
CA THR A 61 -17.69 10.35 -7.20
C THR A 61 -17.58 11.09 -5.87
N LEU A 62 -17.00 12.29 -5.91
CA LEU A 62 -16.94 13.17 -4.74
C LEU A 62 -18.21 13.99 -4.55
N SER A 63 -19.06 14.06 -5.58
CA SER A 63 -20.27 14.89 -5.58
C SER A 63 -21.43 14.26 -4.82
N THR A 64 -21.50 12.93 -4.81
CA THR A 64 -22.55 12.17 -4.09
C THR A 64 -21.95 10.95 -3.42
N ALA A 65 -22.28 10.73 -2.15
CA ALA A 65 -21.79 9.58 -1.39
C ALA A 65 -22.34 8.23 -1.91
N THR A 66 -23.36 8.27 -2.77
CA THR A 66 -24.12 7.10 -3.24
C THR A 66 -23.84 6.71 -4.68
N GLU A 67 -23.03 7.48 -5.41
CA GLU A 67 -22.73 7.18 -6.81
C GLU A 67 -21.38 6.44 -6.93
N ALA A 68 -21.46 5.12 -7.02
CA ALA A 68 -20.34 4.28 -7.37
C ALA A 68 -20.15 4.22 -8.90
N LEU A 69 -18.93 3.95 -9.33
CA LEU A 69 -18.52 3.93 -10.73
C LEU A 69 -18.15 2.51 -11.16
N LYS A 70 -18.22 2.24 -12.46
CA LYS A 70 -17.77 0.98 -13.08
C LYS A 70 -16.92 1.18 -14.33
N ASP A 71 -16.67 2.42 -14.73
CA ASP A 71 -15.79 2.72 -15.87
C ASP A 71 -14.35 2.38 -15.55
N PHE A 72 -13.61 1.96 -16.60
CA PHE A 72 -12.19 1.68 -16.54
C PHE A 72 -11.42 2.46 -17.60
N TRP A 73 -10.18 2.78 -17.26
CA TRP A 73 -9.26 3.56 -18.07
C TRP A 73 -7.88 2.93 -18.03
N MET A 74 -7.19 2.97 -19.15
CA MET A 74 -5.75 2.66 -19.23
C MET A 74 -4.93 3.92 -19.47
N TYR A 75 -3.73 3.95 -18.92
CA TYR A 75 -2.72 4.98 -19.14
C TYR A 75 -1.50 4.34 -19.77
N LYS A 76 -1.19 4.79 -20.99
CA LYS A 76 -0.04 4.34 -21.75
C LYS A 76 0.49 5.50 -22.59
N ASP A 77 1.82 5.61 -22.70
CA ASP A 77 2.49 6.62 -23.54
C ASP A 77 1.88 8.03 -23.34
N THR A 78 1.73 8.44 -22.06
CA THR A 78 1.18 9.74 -21.66
C THR A 78 -0.32 9.97 -21.97
N THR A 79 -1.03 8.92 -22.38
CA THR A 79 -2.41 9.04 -22.84
C THR A 79 -3.36 8.18 -22.01
N TRP A 80 -4.45 8.81 -21.53
CA TRP A 80 -5.58 8.11 -20.93
C TRP A 80 -6.58 7.69 -21.99
N THR A 81 -6.92 6.40 -22.03
CA THR A 81 -7.93 5.83 -22.93
C THR A 81 -8.95 5.06 -22.12
N ARG A 82 -10.25 5.31 -22.36
CA ARG A 82 -11.32 4.52 -21.77
C ARG A 82 -11.32 3.14 -22.39
N ILE A 83 -11.43 2.11 -21.55
CA ILE A 83 -11.59 0.70 -21.96
C ILE A 83 -12.99 0.20 -21.60
N ALA A 84 -13.23 -1.10 -21.78
CA ALA A 84 -14.50 -1.72 -21.42
C ALA A 84 -14.81 -1.51 -19.94
N ASP A 85 -16.07 -1.17 -19.63
CA ASP A 85 -16.54 -1.00 -18.27
C ASP A 85 -16.49 -2.35 -17.52
N PHE A 86 -16.29 -2.28 -16.21
CA PHE A 86 -16.36 -3.44 -15.32
C PHE A 86 -17.74 -4.12 -15.45
N PRO A 87 -17.81 -5.44 -15.70
CA PRO A 87 -19.09 -6.11 -15.98
C PRO A 87 -19.98 -6.29 -14.74
N GLY A 88 -19.38 -6.34 -13.56
CA GLY A 88 -20.12 -6.43 -12.30
C GLY A 88 -20.83 -5.14 -11.91
N THR A 89 -21.44 -5.13 -10.73
CA THR A 89 -22.10 -3.96 -10.16
C THR A 89 -21.07 -2.87 -9.83
N GLU A 90 -21.44 -1.61 -10.07
CA GLU A 90 -20.61 -0.44 -9.72
C GLU A 90 -20.27 -0.45 -8.23
N ARG A 91 -19.02 -0.16 -7.86
CA ARG A 91 -18.56 -0.31 -6.48
C ARG A 91 -17.32 0.54 -6.16
N TYR A 92 -17.03 0.72 -4.88
CA TYR A 92 -15.79 1.32 -4.39
C TYR A 92 -15.17 0.46 -3.26
N GLY A 93 -13.91 0.74 -2.91
CA GLY A 93 -13.18 -0.05 -1.92
C GLY A 93 -12.96 -1.50 -2.35
N ALA A 94 -12.97 -1.76 -3.65
CA ALA A 94 -12.59 -3.03 -4.26
C ALA A 94 -11.08 -3.19 -4.24
N VAL A 95 -10.59 -4.39 -4.56
CA VAL A 95 -9.17 -4.70 -4.74
C VAL A 95 -8.89 -5.20 -6.15
N ALA A 96 -7.63 -5.10 -6.55
CA ALA A 96 -7.13 -5.69 -7.79
C ALA A 96 -5.79 -6.40 -7.55
N PHE A 97 -5.56 -7.47 -8.31
CA PHE A 97 -4.27 -8.16 -8.39
C PHE A 97 -4.05 -8.70 -9.81
N VAL A 98 -2.81 -9.00 -10.15
CA VAL A 98 -2.44 -9.52 -11.48
C VAL A 98 -1.76 -10.87 -11.32
N LEU A 99 -2.23 -11.88 -12.07
CA LEU A 99 -1.55 -13.17 -12.20
C LEU A 99 -1.19 -13.39 -13.67
N GLY A 100 0.09 -13.58 -13.95
CA GLY A 100 0.58 -13.56 -15.33
C GLY A 100 0.24 -12.23 -16.00
N ASN A 101 -0.54 -12.28 -17.06
CA ASN A 101 -1.03 -11.11 -17.79
C ASN A 101 -2.52 -10.83 -17.60
N ILE A 102 -3.16 -11.44 -16.62
CA ILE A 102 -4.59 -11.27 -16.35
C ILE A 102 -4.76 -10.49 -15.05
N ALA A 103 -5.54 -9.41 -15.10
CA ALA A 103 -5.94 -8.70 -13.89
C ALA A 103 -7.25 -9.26 -13.34
N TYR A 104 -7.32 -9.38 -12.02
CA TYR A 104 -8.50 -9.78 -11.28
C TYR A 104 -8.95 -8.61 -10.43
N VAL A 105 -10.22 -8.23 -10.56
CA VAL A 105 -10.82 -7.11 -9.81
C VAL A 105 -12.05 -7.64 -9.08
N GLY A 106 -12.11 -7.39 -7.78
CA GLY A 106 -13.19 -7.93 -6.96
C GLY A 106 -13.32 -7.30 -5.59
N THR A 107 -14.19 -7.89 -4.77
CA THR A 107 -14.62 -7.34 -3.48
C THR A 107 -15.26 -5.94 -3.62
N GLY A 108 -15.32 -5.15 -2.57
CA GLY A 108 -15.84 -3.80 -2.62
C GLY A 108 -17.28 -3.70 -2.13
N TYR A 109 -17.81 -2.50 -2.24
CA TYR A 109 -19.12 -2.13 -1.71
C TYR A 109 -19.90 -1.27 -2.71
N THR A 110 -21.13 -1.66 -2.93
CA THR A 110 -22.11 -0.92 -3.70
C THR A 110 -23.07 -0.22 -2.73
N PRO A 111 -23.14 1.12 -2.71
CA PRO A 111 -24.07 1.82 -1.82
C PRO A 111 -25.52 1.62 -2.23
N SER A 112 -26.41 1.70 -1.23
CA SER A 112 -27.87 1.66 -1.49
C SER A 112 -28.33 2.83 -2.35
N THR A 113 -29.37 2.56 -3.11
CA THR A 113 -30.12 3.57 -3.87
C THR A 113 -31.60 3.48 -3.49
N LYS A 114 -32.46 4.32 -4.08
CA LYS A 114 -33.92 4.21 -3.86
C LYS A 114 -34.50 2.85 -4.24
N ASN A 115 -33.85 2.16 -5.18
CA ASN A 115 -34.37 0.94 -5.79
C ASN A 115 -33.52 -0.30 -5.49
N ARG A 116 -32.40 -0.17 -4.74
CA ARG A 116 -31.49 -1.28 -4.43
C ARG A 116 -30.90 -1.10 -3.04
N ALA A 117 -30.88 -2.18 -2.27
CA ALA A 117 -30.12 -2.23 -1.02
C ALA A 117 -28.61 -2.10 -1.29
N ASP A 118 -27.85 -1.74 -0.28
CA ASP A 118 -26.38 -1.81 -0.32
C ASP A 118 -25.91 -3.28 -0.36
N GLU A 119 -24.72 -3.46 -0.90
CA GLU A 119 -24.14 -4.78 -1.09
C GLU A 119 -22.63 -4.77 -0.92
N PHE A 120 -22.11 -5.71 -0.14
CA PHE A 120 -20.71 -6.06 -0.09
C PHE A 120 -20.43 -7.23 -1.03
N HIS A 121 -19.29 -7.20 -1.71
CA HIS A 121 -18.95 -8.17 -2.74
C HIS A 121 -17.78 -9.04 -2.31
N HIS A 122 -17.76 -10.30 -2.85
CA HIS A 122 -16.68 -11.26 -2.69
C HIS A 122 -16.29 -11.94 -4.02
N ASP A 123 -16.89 -11.46 -5.12
CA ASP A 123 -16.66 -11.89 -6.49
C ASP A 123 -15.39 -11.28 -7.08
N PHE A 124 -14.81 -11.92 -8.09
CA PHE A 124 -13.71 -11.40 -8.90
C PHE A 124 -13.99 -11.64 -10.38
N TYR A 125 -13.78 -10.60 -11.18
CA TYR A 125 -13.82 -10.64 -12.64
C TYR A 125 -12.41 -10.53 -13.20
N ALA A 126 -12.15 -11.22 -14.30
CA ALA A 126 -10.86 -11.20 -14.97
C ALA A 126 -10.86 -10.25 -16.16
N TYR A 127 -9.81 -9.46 -16.31
CA TYR A 127 -9.54 -8.63 -17.48
C TYR A 127 -8.31 -9.12 -18.22
N ASP A 128 -8.48 -9.39 -19.53
CA ASP A 128 -7.41 -9.80 -20.43
C ASP A 128 -7.03 -8.62 -21.34
N PRO A 129 -5.87 -7.99 -21.14
CA PRO A 129 -5.43 -6.86 -21.98
C PRO A 129 -5.14 -7.26 -23.42
N SER A 130 -4.86 -8.53 -23.72
CA SER A 130 -4.59 -9.00 -25.09
C SER A 130 -5.84 -8.96 -25.97
N THR A 131 -7.01 -9.15 -25.35
CA THR A 131 -8.31 -9.10 -26.01
C THR A 131 -9.07 -7.79 -25.73
N GLY A 132 -8.64 -7.04 -24.71
CA GLY A 132 -9.33 -5.85 -24.22
C GLY A 132 -10.68 -6.14 -23.57
N LYS A 133 -10.90 -7.36 -23.06
CA LYS A 133 -12.19 -7.82 -22.56
C LYS A 133 -12.14 -8.28 -21.10
N TRP A 134 -13.24 -8.08 -20.43
CA TRP A 134 -13.56 -8.70 -19.16
C TRP A 134 -14.20 -10.09 -19.38
N SER A 135 -14.12 -10.95 -18.37
CA SER A 135 -14.98 -12.13 -18.26
C SER A 135 -16.44 -11.70 -18.11
N ASP A 136 -17.37 -12.40 -18.75
CA ASP A 136 -18.80 -12.07 -18.70
C ASP A 136 -19.41 -12.34 -17.32
N THR A 137 -18.84 -13.26 -16.56
CA THR A 137 -19.26 -13.64 -15.20
C THR A 137 -18.03 -13.64 -14.27
N PRO A 138 -18.24 -13.61 -12.94
CA PRO A 138 -17.15 -13.80 -12.00
C PRO A 138 -16.41 -15.12 -12.26
N VAL A 139 -15.08 -15.07 -12.26
CA VAL A 139 -14.21 -16.22 -12.48
C VAL A 139 -13.85 -16.95 -11.19
N THR A 140 -13.93 -16.24 -10.05
CA THR A 140 -13.70 -16.81 -8.72
C THR A 140 -14.36 -15.93 -7.65
N TYR A 141 -14.48 -16.48 -6.44
CA TYR A 141 -15.05 -15.84 -5.26
C TYR A 141 -14.16 -16.10 -4.05
N LEU A 142 -14.04 -15.12 -3.14
CA LEU A 142 -13.49 -15.43 -1.82
C LEU A 142 -14.35 -16.52 -1.16
N PRO A 143 -13.74 -17.59 -0.64
CA PRO A 143 -14.49 -18.65 0.02
C PRO A 143 -15.16 -18.10 1.30
N PRO A 144 -16.25 -18.74 1.77
CA PRO A 144 -16.80 -18.41 3.08
C PRO A 144 -15.77 -18.68 4.19
N ASP A 145 -15.95 -18.04 5.33
CA ASP A 145 -15.12 -18.30 6.51
C ASP A 145 -15.37 -19.72 7.08
N ALA A 146 -14.61 -20.08 8.12
CA ALA A 146 -14.72 -21.39 8.78
C ALA A 146 -16.11 -21.67 9.40
N GLN A 147 -16.93 -20.64 9.57
CA GLN A 147 -18.31 -20.73 10.05
C GLN A 147 -19.35 -20.80 8.90
N GLY A 148 -18.89 -20.71 7.65
CA GLY A 148 -19.73 -20.69 6.45
C GLY A 148 -20.35 -19.31 6.16
N GLU A 149 -19.89 -18.25 6.84
CA GLU A 149 -20.34 -16.88 6.61
C GLU A 149 -19.63 -16.27 5.38
N SER A 150 -20.32 -15.36 4.70
CA SER A 150 -19.77 -14.69 3.53
C SER A 150 -18.57 -13.83 3.89
N ASN A 151 -17.49 -14.00 3.14
CA ASN A 151 -16.27 -13.17 3.20
C ASN A 151 -16.33 -11.91 2.32
N ALA A 152 -17.53 -11.45 1.98
CA ALA A 152 -17.73 -10.17 1.31
C ALA A 152 -17.13 -9.02 2.12
N ARG A 153 -16.40 -8.13 1.46
CA ARG A 153 -15.63 -7.07 2.13
C ARG A 153 -15.34 -5.88 1.23
N LYS A 154 -14.97 -4.77 1.84
CA LYS A 154 -14.36 -3.63 1.16
C LYS A 154 -13.11 -3.19 1.91
N ASP A 155 -12.33 -2.31 1.28
CA ASP A 155 -11.15 -1.67 1.90
C ASP A 155 -10.11 -2.71 2.39
N ALA A 156 -10.05 -3.85 1.69
CA ALA A 156 -9.10 -4.92 1.88
C ALA A 156 -7.74 -4.57 1.25
N ILE A 157 -6.72 -5.40 1.47
CA ILE A 157 -5.49 -5.41 0.69
C ILE A 157 -5.52 -6.51 -0.36
N ALA A 158 -4.81 -6.30 -1.46
CA ALA A 158 -4.47 -7.35 -2.41
C ALA A 158 -3.07 -7.11 -2.98
N PHE A 159 -2.35 -8.18 -3.23
CA PHE A 159 -1.03 -8.14 -3.86
C PHE A 159 -0.73 -9.45 -4.58
N SER A 160 0.22 -9.39 -5.51
CA SER A 160 0.74 -10.56 -6.21
C SER A 160 2.17 -10.81 -5.78
N LEU A 161 2.51 -12.06 -5.54
CA LEU A 161 3.84 -12.49 -5.11
C LEU A 161 4.08 -13.93 -5.56
N ASN A 162 5.21 -14.18 -6.25
CA ASN A 162 5.62 -15.52 -6.69
C ASN A 162 4.53 -16.28 -7.45
N ASN A 163 3.90 -15.61 -8.43
CA ASN A 163 2.82 -16.13 -9.28
C ASN A 163 1.57 -16.61 -8.49
N LYS A 164 1.37 -16.05 -7.31
CA LYS A 164 0.16 -16.19 -6.49
C LYS A 164 -0.40 -14.82 -6.15
N ALA A 165 -1.69 -14.76 -5.90
CA ALA A 165 -2.34 -13.56 -5.40
C ALA A 165 -2.77 -13.73 -3.95
N TYR A 166 -2.80 -12.64 -3.23
CA TYR A 166 -3.18 -12.61 -1.83
C TYR A 166 -4.23 -11.53 -1.62
N VAL A 167 -5.29 -11.86 -0.90
CA VAL A 167 -6.37 -10.93 -0.53
C VAL A 167 -6.70 -11.13 0.94
N GLY A 168 -6.77 -10.07 1.70
CA GLY A 168 -7.08 -10.17 3.13
C GLY A 168 -7.41 -8.85 3.77
N THR A 169 -7.68 -8.89 5.06
CA THR A 169 -8.10 -7.73 5.85
C THR A 169 -9.38 -7.08 5.29
N GLY A 170 -9.61 -5.80 5.58
CA GLY A 170 -10.81 -5.10 5.12
C GLY A 170 -11.90 -5.03 6.17
N ILE A 171 -13.05 -4.54 5.77
CA ILE A 171 -14.22 -4.40 6.64
C ILE A 171 -15.38 -5.26 6.12
N SER A 172 -15.99 -6.04 7.00
CA SER A 172 -17.11 -6.93 6.69
C SER A 172 -18.45 -6.20 6.66
N PRO A 173 -19.54 -6.81 6.12
CA PRO A 173 -20.90 -6.29 6.21
C PRO A 173 -21.37 -6.02 7.66
N LYS A 174 -20.82 -6.74 8.63
CA LYS A 174 -21.09 -6.54 10.05
C LYS A 174 -20.31 -5.36 10.67
N ASN A 175 -19.62 -4.59 9.81
CA ASN A 175 -18.79 -3.43 10.19
C ASN A 175 -17.62 -3.77 11.13
N HIS A 176 -17.06 -4.99 10.99
CA HIS A 176 -15.89 -5.43 11.73
C HIS A 176 -14.65 -5.43 10.84
N ALA A 177 -13.55 -4.93 11.35
CA ALA A 177 -12.25 -5.09 10.72
C ALA A 177 -11.86 -6.58 10.71
N LEU A 178 -11.33 -7.04 9.58
CA LEU A 178 -10.98 -8.45 9.37
C LEU A 178 -9.48 -8.68 9.63
N LYS A 179 -9.17 -9.92 10.08
CA LYS A 179 -7.82 -10.40 10.35
C LYS A 179 -7.61 -11.75 9.68
N ASP A 180 -7.65 -11.76 8.37
CA ASP A 180 -7.49 -12.93 7.55
C ASP A 180 -6.59 -12.62 6.36
N LEU A 181 -6.10 -13.66 5.70
CA LEU A 181 -5.40 -13.58 4.42
C LEU A 181 -5.72 -14.84 3.63
N TYR A 182 -6.07 -14.68 2.38
CA TYR A 182 -6.32 -15.77 1.43
C TYR A 182 -5.30 -15.72 0.31
N CYS A 183 -4.76 -16.88 -0.04
CA CYS A 183 -3.86 -17.08 -1.17
C CYS A 183 -4.62 -17.72 -2.32
N PHE A 184 -4.53 -17.17 -3.51
CA PHE A 184 -5.09 -17.69 -4.77
C PHE A 184 -3.96 -18.14 -5.69
N ASP A 185 -3.98 -19.38 -6.11
CA ASP A 185 -2.98 -19.99 -7.00
C ASP A 185 -3.34 -19.92 -8.50
N GLY A 186 -4.44 -19.24 -8.83
CA GLY A 186 -5.03 -19.19 -10.17
C GLY A 186 -6.23 -20.13 -10.35
N SER A 187 -6.47 -21.04 -9.39
CA SER A 187 -7.61 -21.98 -9.42
C SER A 187 -8.34 -22.08 -8.09
N THR A 188 -7.61 -22.10 -6.99
CA THR A 188 -8.13 -22.33 -5.64
C THR A 188 -7.66 -21.29 -4.65
N TRP A 189 -8.52 -20.99 -3.66
CA TRP A 189 -8.19 -20.17 -2.52
C TRP A 189 -7.80 -21.02 -1.31
N THR A 190 -6.76 -20.61 -0.61
CA THR A 190 -6.31 -21.22 0.65
C THR A 190 -6.21 -20.13 1.70
N GLU A 191 -6.84 -20.33 2.84
CA GLU A 191 -6.70 -19.41 3.97
C GLU A 191 -5.31 -19.53 4.60
N LEU A 192 -4.70 -18.39 4.90
CA LEU A 192 -3.41 -18.29 5.56
C LEU A 192 -3.56 -17.55 6.90
N TYR A 193 -2.67 -17.85 7.82
CA TYR A 193 -2.54 -17.07 9.05
C TYR A 193 -1.99 -15.67 8.76
N PHE A 194 -2.64 -14.63 9.29
CA PHE A 194 -2.13 -13.26 9.31
C PHE A 194 -1.82 -12.84 10.75
N PRO A 195 -0.55 -12.52 11.10
CA PRO A 195 -0.15 -12.22 12.48
C PRO A 195 -0.60 -10.84 12.98
N GLY A 196 -0.77 -9.87 12.06
CA GLY A 196 -1.08 -8.47 12.38
C GLY A 196 -2.44 -8.27 13.05
N GLU A 197 -2.73 -7.05 13.44
CA GLU A 197 -4.03 -6.67 13.99
C GLU A 197 -5.13 -6.67 12.91
N ALA A 198 -6.39 -6.90 13.33
CA ALA A 198 -7.54 -6.75 12.44
C ALA A 198 -7.61 -5.32 11.89
N ARG A 199 -7.74 -5.15 10.58
CA ARG A 199 -7.60 -3.84 9.94
C ARG A 199 -8.38 -3.69 8.64
N TYR A 200 -8.62 -2.44 8.25
CA TYR A 200 -9.05 -2.04 6.93
C TYR A 200 -8.34 -0.75 6.50
N GLY A 201 -8.35 -0.46 5.20
CA GLY A 201 -7.62 0.67 4.65
C GLY A 201 -6.10 0.60 4.91
N ALA A 202 -5.56 -0.62 5.01
CA ALA A 202 -4.13 -0.87 5.12
C ALA A 202 -3.42 -0.59 3.80
N SER A 203 -2.11 -0.51 3.86
CA SER A 203 -1.24 -0.42 2.70
C SER A 203 -0.42 -1.69 2.56
N VAL A 204 -0.17 -2.08 1.33
CA VAL A 204 0.73 -3.19 0.98
C VAL A 204 1.59 -2.80 -0.21
N PHE A 205 2.86 -3.17 -0.16
CA PHE A 205 3.78 -3.09 -1.29
C PHE A 205 4.72 -4.30 -1.26
N VAL A 206 5.22 -4.68 -2.44
CA VAL A 206 6.08 -5.85 -2.60
C VAL A 206 7.49 -5.40 -2.96
N ILE A 207 8.45 -5.79 -2.15
CA ILE A 207 9.88 -5.58 -2.40
C ILE A 207 10.53 -6.95 -2.59
N ASP A 208 11.04 -7.20 -3.80
CA ASP A 208 11.56 -8.51 -4.20
C ASP A 208 10.52 -9.63 -3.90
N ASP A 209 10.87 -10.61 -3.08
CA ASP A 209 9.98 -11.72 -2.70
C ASP A 209 9.22 -11.49 -1.38
N LYS A 210 9.09 -10.24 -0.93
CA LYS A 210 8.49 -9.89 0.37
C LYS A 210 7.35 -8.90 0.22
N ALA A 211 6.21 -9.22 0.81
CA ALA A 211 5.09 -8.29 0.94
C ALA A 211 5.13 -7.59 2.31
N VAL A 212 5.17 -6.27 2.30
CA VAL A 212 5.13 -5.42 3.50
C VAL A 212 3.70 -4.93 3.69
N ILE A 213 3.06 -5.35 4.77
CA ILE A 213 1.69 -4.98 5.14
C ILE A 213 1.74 -4.11 6.39
N CYS A 214 1.24 -2.89 6.28
CA CYS A 214 1.30 -1.91 7.37
C CYS A 214 0.10 -0.97 7.32
N LEU A 215 0.01 -0.07 8.29
CA LEU A 215 -1.00 0.98 8.33
C LEU A 215 -2.44 0.46 8.44
N GLY A 216 -3.41 1.35 8.21
CA GLY A 216 -4.82 1.03 8.37
C GLY A 216 -5.35 1.35 9.76
N THR A 217 -6.59 0.95 10.00
CA THR A 217 -7.28 1.15 11.27
C THR A 217 -8.11 -0.08 11.64
N SER A 218 -8.26 -0.35 12.92
CA SER A 218 -9.18 -1.39 13.43
C SER A 218 -10.63 -0.89 13.58
N GLY A 219 -10.86 0.40 13.45
CA GLY A 219 -12.19 1.00 13.58
C GLY A 219 -12.67 1.20 15.02
N ALA A 220 -11.93 0.75 16.04
CA ALA A 220 -12.29 0.90 17.43
C ALA A 220 -12.40 2.38 17.85
N ASN A 221 -11.55 3.22 17.27
CA ASN A 221 -11.64 4.69 17.31
C ASN A 221 -11.23 5.23 15.95
N LYS A 222 -12.01 6.14 15.38
CA LYS A 222 -11.75 6.74 14.05
C LYS A 222 -10.41 7.46 13.90
N THR A 223 -9.66 7.61 14.98
CA THR A 223 -8.34 8.26 15.04
C THR A 223 -7.23 7.31 15.47
N SER A 224 -7.52 6.01 15.63
CA SER A 224 -6.52 5.01 16.03
C SER A 224 -5.99 4.32 14.77
N TYR A 225 -4.83 4.77 14.31
CA TYR A 225 -4.11 4.13 13.23
C TYR A 225 -3.16 3.09 13.77
N LEU A 226 -3.04 1.97 13.05
CA LEU A 226 -2.18 0.86 13.45
C LEU A 226 -0.72 1.19 13.17
N VAL A 227 0.15 0.73 14.05
CA VAL A 227 1.59 1.01 14.05
C VAL A 227 2.43 -0.24 13.75
N ASP A 228 1.81 -1.42 13.74
CA ASP A 228 2.50 -2.67 13.43
C ASP A 228 2.81 -2.77 11.94
N VAL A 229 3.96 -3.35 11.64
CA VAL A 229 4.41 -3.71 10.29
C VAL A 229 4.56 -5.22 10.26
N ASN A 230 4.07 -5.85 9.20
CA ASN A 230 4.14 -7.30 9.03
C ASN A 230 4.72 -7.59 7.65
N ILE A 231 5.78 -8.38 7.60
CA ILE A 231 6.43 -8.76 6.35
C ILE A 231 6.21 -10.25 6.12
N PHE A 232 5.61 -10.58 4.98
CA PHE A 232 5.45 -11.95 4.50
C PHE A 232 6.53 -12.28 3.48
N ASP A 233 7.32 -13.28 3.75
CA ASP A 233 8.32 -13.80 2.81
C ASP A 233 7.67 -14.88 1.93
N GLY A 234 7.56 -14.59 0.64
CA GLY A 234 6.90 -15.47 -0.31
C GLY A 234 7.69 -16.74 -0.66
N ILE A 235 8.99 -16.80 -0.32
CA ILE A 235 9.83 -17.98 -0.52
C ILE A 235 9.69 -18.93 0.67
N THR A 236 9.95 -18.44 1.89
CA THR A 236 9.89 -19.26 3.11
C THR A 236 8.49 -19.48 3.64
N GLN A 237 7.52 -18.66 3.20
CA GLN A 237 6.14 -18.62 3.69
C GLN A 237 6.05 -18.22 5.19
N GLU A 238 7.04 -17.50 5.68
CA GLU A 238 7.14 -17.06 7.06
C GLU A 238 6.81 -15.56 7.21
N TRP A 239 6.46 -15.17 8.43
CA TRP A 239 6.17 -13.79 8.80
C TRP A 239 7.27 -13.21 9.67
N TYR A 240 7.58 -11.95 9.41
CA TYR A 240 8.49 -11.14 10.20
C TYR A 240 7.74 -9.91 10.72
N ALA A 241 8.04 -9.52 11.95
CA ALA A 241 7.53 -8.29 12.57
C ALA A 241 8.71 -7.33 12.77
N PRO A 242 8.95 -6.40 11.84
CA PRO A 242 9.96 -5.37 12.02
C PRO A 242 9.52 -4.35 13.08
N ARG A 243 10.31 -3.29 13.25
CA ARG A 243 10.04 -2.25 14.24
C ARG A 243 8.67 -1.60 14.00
N PRO A 244 7.91 -1.31 15.07
CA PRO A 244 6.64 -0.60 14.94
C PRO A 244 6.86 0.87 14.55
N LEU A 245 5.84 1.47 13.95
CA LEU A 245 5.85 2.87 13.49
C LEU A 245 5.62 3.85 14.66
N VAL A 246 6.56 3.85 15.60
CA VAL A 246 6.56 4.73 16.78
C VAL A 246 7.98 5.21 17.07
N ASN A 247 8.11 6.39 17.64
CA ASN A 247 9.41 6.91 18.08
C ASN A 247 9.91 6.13 19.29
N LEU A 248 10.95 5.32 19.11
CA LEU A 248 11.58 4.57 20.18
C LEU A 248 12.78 5.34 20.71
N LYS A 249 12.81 5.63 22.03
CA LYS A 249 13.93 6.32 22.69
C LYS A 249 15.28 5.61 22.54
N SER A 250 15.27 4.31 22.25
CA SER A 250 16.45 3.48 22.02
C SER A 250 17.07 3.62 20.63
N HIS A 251 16.36 4.26 19.68
CA HIS A 251 16.77 4.43 18.30
C HIS A 251 16.71 5.92 17.95
N GLN A 252 17.85 6.58 17.89
CA GLN A 252 17.93 8.02 17.57
C GLN A 252 17.48 8.33 16.13
N ASP A 253 17.51 7.32 15.25
CA ASP A 253 17.17 7.44 13.84
C ASP A 253 15.65 7.31 13.58
N ASP A 254 14.84 6.97 14.60
CA ASP A 254 13.38 6.82 14.49
C ASP A 254 12.65 8.17 14.73
N GLU A 255 13.27 9.27 14.42
CA GLU A 255 12.65 10.57 14.55
C GLU A 255 11.45 10.70 13.62
N GLU A 256 10.32 11.18 14.15
CA GLU A 256 9.08 11.43 13.44
C GLU A 256 8.31 10.18 12.96
N TYR A 257 8.64 8.94 13.39
CA TYR A 257 7.89 7.73 13.01
C TYR A 257 6.42 7.78 13.45
N ASP A 258 6.06 8.57 14.44
CA ASP A 258 4.70 8.87 14.85
C ASP A 258 3.89 9.65 13.79
N GLN A 259 4.55 10.20 12.77
CA GLN A 259 3.91 10.81 11.61
C GLN A 259 3.52 9.82 10.52
N ILE A 260 3.98 8.57 10.57
CA ILE A 260 3.75 7.55 9.54
C ILE A 260 2.33 6.93 9.63
N PRO A 261 1.80 6.58 10.83
CA PRO A 261 0.52 5.87 10.95
C PRO A 261 -0.65 6.63 10.35
N ARG A 262 -1.34 5.97 9.42
CA ARG A 262 -2.50 6.47 8.68
C ARG A 262 -3.32 5.32 8.10
N ALA A 263 -4.46 5.60 7.51
CA ALA A 263 -5.23 4.64 6.74
C ALA A 263 -5.45 5.14 5.30
N TYR A 264 -5.74 4.23 4.38
CA TYR A 264 -6.02 4.55 2.97
C TYR A 264 -4.91 5.32 2.26
N ALA A 265 -3.67 5.05 2.65
CA ALA A 265 -2.50 5.59 1.97
C ALA A 265 -2.26 4.87 0.63
N ILE A 266 -1.68 5.58 -0.31
CA ILE A 266 -1.07 4.98 -1.50
C ILE A 266 0.24 4.34 -1.08
N ALA A 267 0.48 3.11 -1.55
CA ALA A 267 1.75 2.43 -1.43
C ALA A 267 2.25 1.99 -2.81
N PHE A 268 3.53 2.14 -3.04
CA PHE A 268 4.18 1.75 -4.29
C PHE A 268 5.64 1.41 -4.05
N THR A 269 6.30 0.85 -5.05
CA THR A 269 7.75 0.58 -5.04
C THR A 269 8.44 1.37 -6.13
N SER A 270 9.68 1.74 -5.90
CA SER A 270 10.53 2.35 -6.92
C SER A 270 11.20 1.28 -7.77
N ASP A 271 11.51 1.65 -9.01
CA ASP A 271 12.56 0.98 -9.74
C ASP A 271 13.90 1.16 -8.99
N LYS A 272 14.81 0.22 -9.19
CA LYS A 272 16.11 0.16 -8.51
C LYS A 272 16.98 1.38 -8.85
N THR A 273 16.92 2.44 -8.07
CA THR A 273 17.72 3.65 -8.28
C THR A 273 19.16 3.52 -7.77
N ASP A 274 19.38 2.73 -6.73
CA ASP A 274 20.69 2.41 -6.13
C ASP A 274 21.01 0.91 -6.18
N GLY A 275 20.32 0.15 -7.02
CA GLY A 275 20.37 -1.30 -7.07
C GLY A 275 19.44 -1.98 -6.08
N GLN A 276 18.68 -1.23 -5.26
CA GLN A 276 17.73 -1.76 -4.28
C GLN A 276 16.32 -1.20 -4.51
N THR A 277 15.33 -2.07 -4.52
CA THR A 277 13.93 -1.67 -4.53
C THR A 277 13.55 -1.11 -3.16
N LYS A 278 12.90 0.06 -3.13
CA LYS A 278 12.36 0.67 -1.91
C LYS A 278 10.84 0.71 -1.97
N GLY A 279 10.21 0.63 -0.81
CA GLY A 279 8.77 0.85 -0.67
C GLY A 279 8.48 2.29 -0.31
N TYR A 280 7.35 2.82 -0.77
CA TYR A 280 6.92 4.19 -0.49
C TYR A 280 5.48 4.21 -0.02
N ILE A 281 5.17 5.10 0.90
CA ILE A 281 3.81 5.43 1.32
C ILE A 281 3.60 6.94 1.32
N THR A 282 2.41 7.37 0.92
CA THR A 282 2.01 8.77 0.92
C THR A 282 0.49 8.92 0.96
N THR A 283 -0.01 10.12 1.17
CA THR A 283 -1.45 10.41 1.22
C THR A 283 -2.18 9.67 2.36
N GLY A 284 -3.49 9.47 2.23
CA GLY A 284 -4.29 8.69 3.16
C GLY A 284 -5.19 9.51 4.05
N MET A 285 -5.60 8.93 5.17
CA MET A 285 -6.39 9.54 6.24
C MET A 285 -5.58 9.55 7.52
N GLY A 286 -5.29 10.73 8.05
CA GLY A 286 -4.45 10.91 9.22
C GLY A 286 -4.04 12.37 9.41
N PRO A 287 -3.18 12.67 10.38
CA PRO A 287 -2.77 14.04 10.64
C PRO A 287 -1.73 14.58 9.62
N TYR A 288 -0.89 13.72 9.06
CA TYR A 288 0.28 14.10 8.24
C TYR A 288 0.18 13.62 6.80
N LEU A 289 -0.91 13.94 6.11
CA LEU A 289 -1.27 13.40 4.79
C LEU A 289 -0.35 13.82 3.65
N HIS A 290 0.37 14.92 3.80
CA HIS A 290 1.30 15.46 2.80
C HIS A 290 2.66 14.77 2.80
N THR A 291 2.98 14.00 3.85
CA THR A 291 4.29 13.37 3.98
C THR A 291 4.41 12.15 3.07
N CYS A 292 5.59 11.96 2.50
CA CYS A 292 5.98 10.75 1.80
C CYS A 292 7.14 10.09 2.54
N TRP A 293 7.05 8.77 2.70
CA TRP A 293 8.00 7.96 3.43
C TRP A 293 8.53 6.83 2.56
N GLU A 294 9.84 6.63 2.61
CA GLU A 294 10.55 5.55 1.95
C GLU A 294 10.92 4.48 2.98
N TYR A 295 10.73 3.23 2.66
CA TYR A 295 11.11 2.09 3.47
C TYR A 295 12.26 1.31 2.85
N ASP A 296 13.35 1.20 3.59
CA ASP A 296 14.48 0.32 3.30
C ASP A 296 14.32 -0.99 4.07
N ILE A 297 13.93 -2.06 3.38
CA ILE A 297 13.69 -3.37 4.00
C ILE A 297 14.97 -4.02 4.54
N GLN A 298 16.14 -3.70 3.97
CA GLN A 298 17.42 -4.27 4.41
C GLN A 298 17.89 -3.68 5.74
N LYS A 299 17.56 -2.39 5.96
CA LYS A 299 17.92 -1.66 7.18
C LYS A 299 16.80 -1.65 8.22
N ASP A 300 15.59 -2.10 7.86
CA ASP A 300 14.37 -1.91 8.63
C ASP A 300 14.21 -0.44 9.06
N HIS A 301 14.30 0.46 8.07
CA HIS A 301 14.34 1.89 8.33
C HIS A 301 13.40 2.65 7.40
N TRP A 302 12.60 3.58 8.00
CA TRP A 302 11.76 4.53 7.28
C TRP A 302 12.47 5.87 7.23
N ARG A 303 12.48 6.48 6.08
CA ARG A 303 13.03 7.82 5.85
C ARG A 303 11.96 8.72 5.22
N LYS A 304 11.81 9.91 5.78
CA LYS A 304 10.98 10.94 5.16
C LYS A 304 11.66 11.45 3.89
N VAL A 305 10.89 11.51 2.80
CA VAL A 305 11.33 12.06 1.52
C VAL A 305 10.52 13.31 1.18
N SER A 306 10.62 13.82 -0.06
CA SER A 306 9.93 15.05 -0.45
C SER A 306 8.43 14.98 -0.23
N ASP A 307 7.91 15.90 0.57
CA ASP A 307 6.48 16.06 0.80
C ASP A 307 5.72 16.33 -0.50
N LEU A 308 4.44 15.95 -0.52
CA LEU A 308 3.57 16.27 -1.65
C LEU A 308 3.41 17.79 -1.80
N PRO A 309 3.60 18.36 -3.00
CA PRO A 309 3.44 19.79 -3.20
C PRO A 309 1.98 20.22 -3.03
N ALA A 310 1.76 21.47 -2.57
CA ALA A 310 0.44 22.07 -2.59
C ALA A 310 -0.01 22.27 -4.08
N PRO A 311 -1.29 22.01 -4.42
CA PRO A 311 -2.45 21.72 -3.57
C PRO A 311 -2.72 20.22 -3.33
N MET A 312 -1.76 19.34 -3.61
CA MET A 312 -1.95 17.86 -3.55
C MET A 312 -1.97 17.30 -2.13
N THR A 313 -1.84 18.12 -1.11
CA THR A 313 -1.57 17.74 0.28
C THR A 313 -2.72 17.04 1.02
N LYS A 314 -3.93 16.97 0.47
CA LYS A 314 -5.10 16.40 1.15
C LYS A 314 -5.82 15.40 0.25
N ARG A 315 -5.24 14.22 0.09
CA ARG A 315 -5.84 13.13 -0.68
C ARG A 315 -6.01 11.90 0.21
N MET A 316 -7.23 11.43 0.34
CA MET A 316 -7.54 10.14 0.97
C MET A 316 -8.25 9.23 -0.02
N TYR A 317 -8.09 7.93 0.12
CA TYR A 317 -8.63 6.94 -0.81
C TYR A 317 -8.20 7.22 -2.26
N ALA A 318 -7.03 7.79 -2.43
CA ALA A 318 -6.47 8.00 -3.76
C ALA A 318 -6.09 6.66 -4.39
N VAL A 319 -5.94 6.65 -5.68
CA VAL A 319 -5.51 5.48 -6.46
C VAL A 319 -4.05 5.71 -6.84
N GLY A 320 -3.20 4.72 -6.64
CA GLY A 320 -1.76 4.77 -6.91
C GLY A 320 -1.27 3.49 -7.57
#